data_641c8f7814bd6e40e4aa784eab48ff31
#
_entry.id   641c8f7814bd6e40e4aa784eab48ff31
#
_cell.length_a   1.000
_cell.length_b   1.000
_cell.length_c   1.000
_cell.angle_alpha   90.00
_cell.angle_beta   90.00
_cell.angle_gamma   90.00
#
_symmetry.space_group_name_H-M   'P 1'
#
loop_
_entity.id
_entity.type
_entity.pdbx_description
1 polymer ?
#
loop_
_entity_poly.entity_id
_entity_poly.type
_entity_poly.pdbx_seq_one_letter_code
_entity_poly.pdbx_strand_id
1 'polypeptide(L)'
;MFPDFPEGKRYNTFAGYYKRIYGERLQKLVIDAGFTCPNRDGKVGRGGCSFCDNAAFHPGYSVPGKSIADQIDEGISFHRVRYRNTRHYLAYFQSYSNTYAPLPRLVELYSEALSHPSVVGIVIGTRPDCVDEEKLDWLASLK
;
A
#
# COMPACT_ATOMS: atom_id res chain seq x y z
N MET A 1 -5.19 18.37 25.08
CA MET A 1 -3.74 18.08 25.25
C MET A 1 -3.35 17.22 24.05
N PHE A 2 -2.50 17.72 23.17
CA PHE A 2 -1.95 16.89 22.08
C PHE A 2 -0.98 15.89 22.71
N PRO A 3 -1.01 14.60 22.29
CA PRO A 3 -0.05 13.63 22.80
C PRO A 3 1.36 14.13 22.50
N ASP A 4 2.24 14.11 23.49
CA ASP A 4 3.66 14.40 23.29
C ASP A 4 4.22 13.37 22.32
N PHE A 5 4.53 13.81 21.10
CA PHE A 5 5.18 12.95 20.14
C PHE A 5 6.64 12.73 20.57
N PRO A 6 7.10 11.49 20.60
CA PRO A 6 8.47 11.18 20.98
C PRO A 6 9.48 11.97 20.14
N GLU A 7 10.66 12.22 20.69
CA GLU A 7 11.77 12.93 20.06
C GLU A 7 11.58 14.45 19.92
N GLY A 8 10.70 15.08 20.71
CA GLY A 8 10.50 16.55 20.70
C GLY A 8 9.92 17.09 19.38
N LYS A 9 9.32 16.24 18.55
CA LYS A 9 8.71 16.63 17.28
C LYS A 9 7.25 17.06 17.49
N ARG A 10 6.80 18.02 16.69
CA ARG A 10 5.42 18.52 16.70
C ARG A 10 4.43 17.61 15.95
N TYR A 11 4.88 16.49 15.41
CA TYR A 11 4.07 15.54 14.65
C TYR A 11 4.58 14.11 14.83
N ASN A 12 3.68 13.14 14.63
CA ASN A 12 4.03 11.73 14.67
C ASN A 12 4.65 11.31 13.33
N THR A 13 5.96 11.09 13.32
CA THR A 13 6.63 10.64 12.10
C THR A 13 6.29 9.19 11.81
N PHE A 14 6.10 8.84 10.53
CA PHE A 14 5.92 7.46 10.09
C PHE A 14 7.02 6.53 10.62
N ALA A 15 8.27 6.93 10.45
CA ALA A 15 9.40 6.14 10.92
C ALA A 15 9.42 5.99 12.45
N GLY A 16 9.12 7.05 13.20
CA GLY A 16 9.07 7.02 14.67
C GLY A 16 7.94 6.14 15.19
N TYR A 17 6.76 6.23 14.56
CA TYR A 17 5.62 5.39 14.92
C TYR A 17 5.95 3.90 14.81
N TYR A 18 6.43 3.45 13.66
CA TYR A 18 6.73 2.03 13.45
C TYR A 18 7.95 1.55 14.23
N LYS A 19 8.95 2.41 14.46
CA LYS A 19 10.08 2.07 15.31
C LYS A 19 9.65 1.77 16.77
N ARG A 20 8.61 2.46 17.27
CA ARG A 20 8.07 2.15 18.61
C ARG A 20 7.34 0.81 18.67
N ILE A 21 6.67 0.42 17.59
CA ILE A 21 5.87 -0.83 17.55
C ILE A 21 6.75 -2.04 17.24
N TYR A 22 7.64 -1.91 16.25
CA TYR A 22 8.42 -3.03 15.72
C TYR A 22 9.90 -3.01 16.10
N GLY A 23 10.36 -1.99 16.83
CA GLY A 23 11.77 -1.81 17.16
C GLY A 23 12.66 -1.35 15.99
N GLU A 24 12.12 -1.28 14.76
CA GLU A 24 12.81 -0.90 13.54
C GLU A 24 11.95 -0.03 12.62
N ARG A 25 12.59 0.55 11.59
CA ARG A 25 11.87 1.26 10.54
C ARG A 25 11.25 0.26 9.59
N LEU A 26 9.97 0.44 9.27
CA LEU A 26 9.36 -0.31 8.19
C LEU A 26 9.63 0.36 6.84
N GLN A 27 9.80 -0.46 5.81
CA GLN A 27 9.90 -0.01 4.43
C GLN A 27 8.60 -0.36 3.68
N LYS A 28 8.13 0.57 2.86
CA LYS A 28 7.01 0.30 1.95
C LYS A 28 7.52 -0.36 0.68
N LEU A 29 6.84 -1.40 0.25
CA LEU A 29 7.01 -2.05 -1.06
C LEU A 29 5.85 -1.63 -1.94
N VAL A 30 6.11 -0.94 -3.03
CA VAL A 30 5.08 -0.54 -3.99
C VAL A 30 4.58 -1.77 -4.73
N ILE A 31 3.28 -1.97 -4.75
CA ILE A 31 2.61 -3.10 -5.41
C ILE A 31 1.62 -2.55 -6.42
N ASP A 32 1.66 -3.07 -7.63
CA ASP A 32 0.64 -2.84 -8.65
C ASP A 32 -0.22 -4.10 -8.82
N ALA A 33 -1.45 -4.02 -8.36
CA ALA A 33 -2.41 -5.12 -8.44
C ALA A 33 -3.34 -5.03 -9.67
N GLY A 34 -3.03 -4.15 -10.62
CA GLY A 34 -3.78 -3.99 -11.87
C GLY A 34 -5.12 -3.28 -11.71
N PHE A 35 -5.29 -2.49 -10.66
CA PHE A 35 -6.50 -1.67 -10.49
C PHE A 35 -6.59 -0.56 -11.53
N THR A 36 -7.79 -0.04 -11.72
CA THR A 36 -8.07 1.18 -12.49
C THR A 36 -8.74 2.24 -11.59
N CYS A 37 -9.30 3.25 -12.22
CA CYS A 37 -9.93 4.37 -11.53
C CYS A 37 -11.22 4.79 -12.27
N PRO A 38 -12.31 5.16 -11.57
CA PRO A 38 -13.54 5.66 -12.20
C PRO A 38 -13.35 6.86 -13.14
N ASN A 39 -12.29 7.65 -12.95
CA ASN A 39 -11.95 8.76 -13.84
C ASN A 39 -11.20 8.30 -15.12
N ARG A 40 -10.91 7.02 -15.28
CA ARG A 40 -10.19 6.47 -16.43
C ARG A 40 -11.02 5.49 -17.26
N ASP A 41 -11.84 4.67 -16.62
CA ASP A 41 -12.60 3.60 -17.28
C ASP A 41 -13.93 4.10 -17.89
N GLY A 42 -14.29 5.36 -17.69
CA GLY A 42 -15.47 5.97 -18.24
C GLY A 42 -16.68 6.01 -17.31
N LYS A 43 -16.59 5.48 -16.08
CA LYS A 43 -17.69 5.54 -15.12
C LYS A 43 -17.97 6.96 -14.63
N VAL A 44 -16.95 7.73 -14.33
CA VAL A 44 -17.02 9.15 -13.92
C VAL A 44 -16.37 10.02 -14.98
N GLY A 45 -15.26 9.60 -15.54
CA GLY A 45 -14.50 10.33 -16.53
C GLY A 45 -13.59 9.43 -17.37
N ARG A 46 -12.92 10.01 -18.36
CA ARG A 46 -11.95 9.31 -19.22
C ARG A 46 -10.60 10.01 -19.19
N GLY A 47 -9.52 9.24 -19.35
CA GLY A 47 -8.16 9.76 -19.42
C GLY A 47 -7.49 10.05 -18.08
N GLY A 48 -8.23 10.07 -16.98
CA GLY A 48 -7.72 10.31 -15.63
C GLY A 48 -7.65 11.79 -15.25
N CYS A 49 -7.06 12.09 -14.10
CA CYS A 49 -6.86 13.44 -13.60
C CYS A 49 -5.56 14.03 -14.16
N SER A 50 -5.54 15.34 -14.44
CA SER A 50 -4.38 16.03 -15.03
C SER A 50 -3.11 15.98 -14.16
N PHE A 51 -3.26 15.79 -12.87
CA PHE A 51 -2.17 15.69 -11.88
C PHE A 51 -1.77 14.24 -11.54
N CYS A 52 -2.43 13.25 -12.17
CA CYS A 52 -2.21 11.84 -11.84
C CYS A 52 -1.17 11.23 -12.77
N ASP A 53 0.06 11.11 -12.27
CA ASP A 53 1.15 10.40 -12.93
C ASP A 53 1.52 9.14 -12.15
N ASN A 54 0.88 8.00 -12.49
CA ASN A 54 1.18 6.74 -11.84
C ASN A 54 2.57 6.19 -12.23
N ALA A 55 3.10 6.57 -13.39
CA ALA A 55 4.42 6.12 -13.83
C ALA A 55 5.55 6.66 -12.93
N ALA A 56 5.36 7.85 -12.35
CA ALA A 56 6.34 8.46 -11.45
C ALA A 56 6.58 7.66 -10.15
N PHE A 57 5.68 6.76 -9.79
CA PHE A 57 5.72 5.99 -8.54
C PHE A 57 5.92 4.49 -8.73
N HIS A 58 6.21 4.07 -9.97
CA HIS A 58 6.42 2.66 -10.31
C HIS A 58 7.91 2.31 -10.29
N PRO A 59 8.42 1.63 -9.26
CA PRO A 59 9.71 0.98 -9.35
C PRO A 59 9.65 -0.18 -10.36
N GLY A 60 10.78 -0.51 -10.98
CA GLY A 60 10.81 -1.50 -12.07
C GLY A 60 10.33 -2.91 -11.72
N TYR A 61 10.23 -3.26 -10.44
CA TYR A 61 9.69 -4.54 -9.97
C TYR A 61 8.15 -4.55 -9.86
N SER A 62 7.53 -3.39 -9.70
CA SER A 62 6.08 -3.24 -9.54
C SER A 62 5.43 -3.17 -10.92
N VAL A 63 4.98 -4.31 -11.43
CA VAL A 63 4.41 -4.43 -12.79
C VAL A 63 3.05 -5.13 -12.72
N PRO A 64 1.99 -4.55 -13.32
CA PRO A 64 0.69 -5.20 -13.38
C PRO A 64 0.78 -6.55 -14.12
N GLY A 65 0.06 -7.55 -13.63
CA GLY A 65 0.11 -8.91 -14.16
C GLY A 65 1.18 -9.83 -13.55
N LYS A 66 2.11 -9.29 -12.76
CA LYS A 66 3.00 -10.08 -11.91
C LYS A 66 2.27 -10.43 -10.61
N SER A 67 2.53 -11.61 -10.02
CA SER A 67 1.95 -11.98 -8.72
C SER A 67 2.33 -10.98 -7.63
N ILE A 68 1.49 -10.82 -6.63
CA ILE A 68 1.78 -9.94 -5.48
C ILE A 68 3.03 -10.44 -4.75
N ALA A 69 3.16 -11.76 -4.58
CA ALA A 69 4.30 -12.38 -3.93
C ALA A 69 5.62 -12.07 -4.66
N ASP A 70 5.67 -12.21 -5.99
CA ASP A 70 6.86 -11.89 -6.78
C ASP A 70 7.24 -10.40 -6.67
N GLN A 71 6.25 -9.49 -6.70
CA GLN A 71 6.49 -8.06 -6.52
C GLN A 71 7.05 -7.76 -5.13
N ILE A 72 6.60 -8.46 -4.09
CA ILE A 72 7.13 -8.34 -2.72
C ILE A 72 8.58 -8.80 -2.68
N ASP A 73 8.90 -9.99 -3.17
CA ASP A 73 10.25 -10.56 -3.16
C ASP A 73 11.26 -9.70 -3.92
N GLU A 74 10.89 -9.26 -5.12
CA GLU A 74 11.72 -8.35 -5.89
C GLU A 74 11.86 -6.98 -5.24
N GLY A 75 10.79 -6.47 -4.65
CA GLY A 75 10.80 -5.23 -3.89
C GLY A 75 11.71 -5.28 -2.66
N ILE A 76 11.68 -6.39 -1.92
CA ILE A 76 12.62 -6.65 -0.81
C ILE A 76 14.07 -6.63 -1.33
N SER A 77 14.33 -7.33 -2.41
CA SER A 77 15.65 -7.40 -3.04
C SER A 77 16.13 -6.03 -3.49
N PHE A 78 15.25 -5.24 -4.13
CA PHE A 78 15.52 -3.87 -4.56
C PHE A 78 15.87 -2.94 -3.38
N HIS A 79 15.11 -3.01 -2.29
CA HIS A 79 15.32 -2.16 -1.13
C HIS A 79 16.48 -2.59 -0.24
N ARG A 80 16.88 -3.87 -0.27
CA ARG A 80 17.97 -4.41 0.55
C ARG A 80 19.30 -3.73 0.31
N VAL A 81 19.54 -3.21 -0.89
CA VAL A 81 20.76 -2.43 -1.21
C VAL A 81 20.89 -1.20 -0.32
N ARG A 82 19.78 -0.49 -0.09
CA ARG A 82 19.74 0.77 0.69
C ARG A 82 19.39 0.57 2.16
N TYR A 83 18.56 -0.43 2.47
CA TYR A 83 17.96 -0.66 3.79
C TYR A 83 18.29 -2.06 4.30
N ARG A 84 19.58 -2.34 4.52
CA ARG A 84 20.12 -3.68 4.82
C ARG A 84 19.56 -4.35 6.07
N ASN A 85 19.08 -3.58 7.04
CA ASN A 85 18.63 -4.08 8.33
C ASN A 85 17.09 -4.16 8.46
N THR A 86 16.34 -3.84 7.42
CA THR A 86 14.88 -3.92 7.44
C THR A 86 14.44 -5.37 7.25
N ARG A 87 13.61 -5.85 8.16
CA ARG A 87 13.04 -7.22 8.15
C ARG A 87 11.54 -7.21 7.89
N HIS A 88 10.86 -6.10 8.24
CA HIS A 88 9.41 -5.98 8.14
C HIS A 88 9.04 -4.90 7.14
N TYR A 89 8.04 -5.21 6.33
CA TYR A 89 7.62 -4.38 5.21
C TYR A 89 6.12 -4.13 5.25
N LEU A 90 5.71 -3.04 4.61
CA LEU A 90 4.30 -2.75 4.31
C LEU A 90 4.09 -2.93 2.81
N ALA A 91 3.12 -3.74 2.42
CA ALA A 91 2.69 -3.80 1.03
C ALA A 91 1.88 -2.55 0.69
N TYR A 92 2.38 -1.72 -0.20
CA TYR A 92 1.79 -0.43 -0.55
C TYR A 92 1.16 -0.46 -1.92
N PHE A 93 -0.15 -0.57 -1.95
CA PHE A 93 -0.99 -0.51 -3.13
C PHE A 93 -1.26 0.96 -3.46
N GLN A 94 -0.50 1.52 -4.39
CA GLN A 94 -0.52 2.96 -4.66
C GLN A 94 -1.20 3.32 -5.97
N SER A 95 -0.98 2.55 -7.04
CA SER A 95 -1.44 2.90 -8.37
C SER A 95 -2.95 2.87 -8.48
N TYR A 96 -3.54 3.96 -8.96
CA TYR A 96 -4.99 4.12 -9.18
C TYR A 96 -5.82 4.07 -7.89
N SER A 97 -7.02 3.44 -7.95
CA SER A 97 -7.96 3.34 -6.82
C SER A 97 -8.04 1.89 -6.35
N ASN A 98 -7.29 1.57 -5.31
CA ASN A 98 -7.05 0.18 -4.92
C ASN A 98 -8.19 -0.49 -4.13
N THR A 99 -9.33 0.17 -3.96
CA THR A 99 -10.59 -0.43 -3.50
C THR A 99 -11.65 -0.49 -4.60
N TYR A 100 -11.29 -0.11 -5.84
CA TYR A 100 -12.20 -0.10 -6.97
C TYR A 100 -12.29 -1.47 -7.64
N ALA A 101 -12.80 -2.43 -6.89
CA ALA A 101 -13.12 -3.79 -7.31
C ALA A 101 -14.16 -4.40 -6.37
N PRO A 102 -14.79 -5.53 -6.74
CA PRO A 102 -15.63 -6.32 -5.82
C PRO A 102 -14.83 -6.83 -4.61
N LEU A 103 -15.47 -6.90 -3.44
CA LEU A 103 -14.81 -7.32 -2.21
C LEU A 103 -14.06 -8.68 -2.33
N PRO A 104 -14.59 -9.74 -2.96
CA PRO A 104 -13.85 -10.99 -3.10
C PRO A 104 -12.48 -10.83 -3.77
N ARG A 105 -12.37 -9.92 -4.75
CA ARG A 105 -11.09 -9.63 -5.42
C ARG A 105 -10.12 -8.88 -4.50
N LEU A 106 -10.62 -7.97 -3.68
CA LEU A 106 -9.81 -7.29 -2.67
C LEU A 106 -9.29 -8.26 -1.63
N VAL A 107 -10.16 -9.15 -1.14
CA VAL A 107 -9.79 -10.21 -0.18
C VAL A 107 -8.67 -11.08 -0.74
N GLU A 108 -8.78 -11.54 -1.98
CA GLU A 108 -7.76 -12.36 -2.65
C GLU A 108 -6.40 -11.64 -2.67
N LEU A 109 -6.35 -10.42 -3.25
CA LEU A 109 -5.12 -9.67 -3.45
C LEU A 109 -4.43 -9.28 -2.13
N TYR A 110 -5.22 -8.80 -1.17
CA TYR A 110 -4.65 -8.34 0.10
C TYR A 110 -4.28 -9.50 1.02
N SER A 111 -5.01 -10.62 0.96
CA SER A 111 -4.63 -11.84 1.69
C SER A 111 -3.34 -12.44 1.14
N GLU A 112 -3.13 -12.41 -0.19
CA GLU A 112 -1.86 -12.81 -0.80
C GLU A 112 -0.70 -11.98 -0.24
N ALA A 113 -0.84 -10.64 -0.21
CA ALA A 113 0.18 -9.77 0.34
C ALA A 113 0.45 -10.02 1.84
N LEU A 114 -0.61 -10.19 2.64
CA LEU A 114 -0.51 -10.41 4.08
C LEU A 114 -0.01 -11.81 4.45
N SER A 115 -0.11 -12.78 3.54
CA SER A 115 0.45 -14.13 3.75
C SER A 115 1.97 -14.18 3.66
N HIS A 116 2.61 -13.14 3.11
CA HIS A 116 4.06 -13.09 3.00
C HIS A 116 4.70 -12.84 4.36
N PRO A 117 5.67 -13.68 4.81
CA PRO A 117 6.20 -13.65 6.19
C PRO A 117 6.90 -12.34 6.58
N SER A 118 7.39 -11.57 5.60
CA SER A 118 8.03 -10.27 5.85
C SER A 118 7.06 -9.09 5.81
N VAL A 119 5.79 -9.31 5.46
CA VAL A 119 4.77 -8.23 5.37
C VAL A 119 3.97 -8.19 6.66
N VAL A 120 3.99 -7.05 7.32
CA VAL A 120 3.30 -6.83 8.62
C VAL A 120 2.06 -5.96 8.50
N GLY A 121 1.72 -5.53 7.29
CA GLY A 121 0.52 -4.74 7.04
C GLY A 121 0.45 -4.24 5.61
N ILE A 122 -0.68 -3.62 5.30
CA ILE A 122 -0.96 -3.04 3.98
C ILE A 122 -1.19 -1.53 4.09
N VAL A 123 -0.85 -0.82 3.03
CA VAL A 123 -1.18 0.59 2.83
C VAL A 123 -1.93 0.71 1.52
N ILE A 124 -3.11 1.31 1.53
CA ILE A 124 -4.02 1.33 0.39
C ILE A 124 -4.25 2.78 -0.04
N GLY A 125 -3.77 3.13 -1.24
CA GLY A 125 -4.11 4.38 -1.90
C GLY A 125 -5.46 4.23 -2.62
N THR A 126 -6.46 5.01 -2.24
CA THR A 126 -7.79 4.93 -2.83
C THR A 126 -8.54 6.26 -2.78
N ARG A 127 -9.75 6.27 -3.31
CA ARG A 127 -10.68 7.39 -3.35
C ARG A 127 -11.86 7.12 -2.41
N PRO A 128 -12.43 8.15 -1.78
CA PRO A 128 -13.59 7.97 -0.88
C PRO A 128 -14.82 7.36 -1.59
N ASP A 129 -15.02 7.67 -2.86
CA ASP A 129 -16.13 7.17 -3.68
C ASP A 129 -15.93 5.72 -4.20
N CYS A 130 -14.78 5.12 -3.89
CA CYS A 130 -14.46 3.71 -4.18
C CYS A 130 -14.50 2.82 -2.92
N VAL A 131 -15.04 3.33 -1.82
CA VAL A 131 -15.15 2.63 -0.54
C VAL A 131 -16.62 2.52 -0.16
N ASP A 132 -17.02 1.39 0.41
CA ASP A 132 -18.34 1.12 0.96
C ASP A 132 -18.21 0.43 2.33
N GLU A 133 -19.33 0.29 3.05
CA GLU A 133 -19.36 -0.29 4.39
C GLU A 133 -18.80 -1.73 4.41
N GLU A 134 -19.16 -2.55 3.43
CA GLU A 134 -18.72 -3.93 3.35
C GLU A 134 -17.18 -4.04 3.26
N LYS A 135 -16.56 -3.19 2.45
CA LYS A 135 -15.09 -3.12 2.34
C LYS A 135 -14.44 -2.61 3.62
N LEU A 136 -15.06 -1.59 4.27
CA LEU A 136 -14.55 -1.05 5.52
C LEU A 136 -14.63 -2.08 6.66
N ASP A 137 -15.71 -2.81 6.76
CA ASP A 137 -15.90 -3.86 7.76
C ASP A 137 -14.86 -4.96 7.58
N TRP A 138 -14.65 -5.40 6.35
CA TRP A 138 -13.63 -6.38 6.06
C TRP A 138 -12.22 -5.85 6.40
N LEU A 139 -11.87 -4.64 5.99
CA LEU A 139 -10.56 -4.04 6.33
C LEU A 139 -10.37 -3.89 7.84
N ALA A 140 -11.42 -3.55 8.58
CA ALA A 140 -11.38 -3.47 10.03
C ALA A 140 -11.15 -4.84 10.70
N SER A 141 -11.54 -5.93 10.04
CA SER A 141 -11.35 -7.30 10.53
C SER A 141 -9.91 -7.82 10.40
N LEU A 142 -9.05 -7.12 9.64
CA LEU A 142 -7.64 -7.50 9.41
C LEU A 142 -6.70 -7.15 10.58
N LYS A 143 -7.22 -6.74 11.72
CA LYS A 143 -6.46 -6.35 12.93
C LYS A 143 -5.78 -7.53 13.60
#